data_4ce580295d70bf7dbd997b27e8c9e1cc
#
_entry.id   4ce580295d70bf7dbd997b27e8c9e1cc
#
_cell.length_a   1.000
_cell.length_b   1.000
_cell.length_c   1.000
_cell.angle_alpha   90.00
_cell.angle_beta   90.00
_cell.angle_gamma   90.00
#
_symmetry.space_group_name_H-M   'P 1'
#
loop_
_entity.id
_entity.type
_entity.pdbx_description
1 polymer ?
#
loop_
_entity_poly.entity_id
_entity_poly.type
_entity_poly.pdbx_seq_one_letter_code
_entity_poly.pdbx_strand_id
1 'polypeptide(L)'
;MARGVNKVILVGNLGADPEVRYSSQNMAICTLKIATSESWTDKATGEKKEKTEWHRVKLFGKLGEIAGEYLKKGRQVYIEGALRTEKYTGQDGIERYTTDIVASEMQMLGTGQGGGAGGMRDMPSDDDGFPAPAPARARPQAARPQGGARPQGGGYGGGEPARAPSPPPAGDFDDDIPF
;
A
#
# COMPACT_ATOMS: atom_id res chain seq x y z
N MET A 1 -1.32 -9.96 -41.96
CA MET A 1 -0.97 -10.48 -40.60
C MET A 1 -2.01 -9.97 -39.63
N ALA A 2 -2.57 -10.84 -38.82
CA ALA A 2 -3.49 -10.42 -37.74
C ALA A 2 -2.73 -9.60 -36.69
N ARG A 3 -3.32 -8.48 -36.24
CA ARG A 3 -2.76 -7.67 -35.14
C ARG A 3 -3.10 -8.35 -33.82
N GLY A 4 -2.08 -8.76 -33.09
CA GLY A 4 -2.23 -9.21 -31.71
C GLY A 4 -2.45 -8.04 -30.75
N VAL A 5 -3.05 -8.29 -29.58
CA VAL A 5 -3.20 -7.34 -28.48
C VAL A 5 -2.28 -7.77 -27.34
N ASN A 6 -1.47 -6.82 -26.83
CA ASN A 6 -0.65 -6.99 -25.64
C ASN A 6 -0.92 -5.81 -24.72
N LYS A 7 -1.90 -5.97 -23.85
CA LYS A 7 -2.35 -4.94 -22.90
C LYS A 7 -2.54 -5.55 -21.53
N VAL A 8 -2.03 -4.87 -20.52
CA VAL A 8 -2.18 -5.20 -19.09
C VAL A 8 -2.83 -4.02 -18.40
N ILE A 9 -3.80 -4.31 -17.55
CA ILE A 9 -4.44 -3.34 -16.66
C ILE A 9 -4.31 -3.89 -15.24
N LEU A 10 -3.77 -3.11 -14.33
CA LEU A 10 -3.61 -3.46 -12.93
C LEU A 10 -4.19 -2.38 -12.03
N VAL A 11 -4.89 -2.82 -10.98
CA VAL A 11 -5.20 -1.99 -9.81
C VAL A 11 -4.65 -2.72 -8.60
N GLY A 12 -3.67 -2.15 -7.93
CA GLY A 12 -3.00 -2.82 -6.81
C GLY A 12 -2.28 -1.83 -5.91
N ASN A 13 -1.66 -2.36 -4.86
CA ASN A 13 -0.94 -1.56 -3.87
C ASN A 13 0.57 -1.75 -4.03
N LEU A 14 1.35 -0.68 -3.81
CA LEU A 14 2.80 -0.78 -3.80
C LEU A 14 3.26 -1.59 -2.57
N GLY A 15 4.04 -2.63 -2.82
CA GLY A 15 4.65 -3.45 -1.76
C GLY A 15 5.94 -2.86 -1.18
N ALA A 16 6.58 -1.95 -1.92
CA ALA A 16 7.79 -1.24 -1.53
C ALA A 16 7.76 0.18 -2.11
N ASP A 17 8.66 1.05 -1.62
CA ASP A 17 8.87 2.36 -2.23
C ASP A 17 9.40 2.21 -3.67
N PRO A 18 9.09 3.16 -4.58
CA PRO A 18 9.58 3.16 -5.94
C PRO A 18 11.10 3.16 -6.02
N GLU A 19 11.67 2.31 -6.87
CA GLU A 19 13.11 2.29 -7.16
C GLU A 19 13.38 3.10 -8.43
N VAL A 20 13.96 4.29 -8.29
CA VAL A 20 14.29 5.16 -9.44
C VAL A 20 15.78 5.03 -9.76
N ARG A 21 16.07 4.84 -11.04
CA ARG A 21 17.43 4.85 -11.61
C ARG A 21 17.43 5.75 -12.85
N TYR A 22 18.59 6.28 -13.20
CA TYR A 22 18.75 7.08 -14.41
C TYR A 22 19.63 6.34 -15.41
N SER A 23 19.21 6.34 -16.65
CA SER A 23 20.03 5.82 -17.75
C SER A 23 21.22 6.75 -18.05
N SER A 24 22.16 6.29 -18.87
CA SER A 24 23.30 7.12 -19.34
C SER A 24 22.84 8.39 -20.11
N GLN A 25 21.63 8.39 -20.62
CA GLN A 25 20.99 9.54 -21.28
C GLN A 25 20.12 10.38 -20.32
N ASN A 26 20.31 10.22 -19.02
CA ASN A 26 19.55 10.93 -17.97
C ASN A 26 18.02 10.71 -18.02
N MET A 27 17.58 9.58 -18.59
CA MET A 27 16.17 9.21 -18.58
C MET A 27 15.84 8.44 -17.31
N ALA A 28 14.82 8.88 -16.57
CA ALA A 28 14.37 8.19 -15.38
C ALA A 28 13.76 6.81 -15.73
N ILE A 29 14.14 5.79 -14.98
CA ILE A 29 13.58 4.44 -15.02
C ILE A 29 13.13 4.11 -13.61
N CYS A 30 11.83 4.06 -13.38
CA CYS A 30 11.25 3.74 -12.10
C CYS A 30 10.71 2.30 -12.12
N THR A 31 11.07 1.51 -11.14
CA THR A 31 10.56 0.15 -10.96
C THR A 31 9.62 0.10 -9.76
N LEU A 32 8.39 -0.35 -9.98
CA LEU A 32 7.39 -0.57 -8.95
C LEU A 32 7.18 -2.07 -8.73
N LYS A 33 6.97 -2.46 -7.47
CA LYS A 33 6.48 -3.78 -7.07
C LYS A 33 5.04 -3.63 -6.62
N ILE A 34 4.10 -4.15 -7.41
CA ILE A 34 2.66 -3.99 -7.18
C ILE A 34 2.06 -5.33 -6.79
N ALA A 35 1.32 -5.34 -5.69
CA ALA A 35 0.56 -6.49 -5.21
C ALA A 35 -0.90 -6.37 -5.65
N THR A 36 -1.43 -7.43 -6.25
CA THR A 36 -2.86 -7.63 -6.47
C THR A 36 -3.32 -8.84 -5.66
N SER A 37 -4.35 -8.67 -4.82
CA SER A 37 -4.87 -9.74 -3.97
C SER A 37 -6.26 -10.15 -4.42
N GLU A 38 -6.47 -11.45 -4.53
CA GLU A 38 -7.76 -12.08 -4.76
C GLU A 38 -8.16 -12.87 -3.52
N SER A 39 -9.42 -12.78 -3.13
CA SER A 39 -9.96 -13.55 -2.02
C SER A 39 -11.22 -14.31 -2.45
N TRP A 40 -11.28 -15.58 -2.09
CA TRP A 40 -12.44 -16.42 -2.36
C TRP A 40 -12.74 -17.35 -1.19
N THR A 41 -13.95 -17.85 -1.14
CA THR A 41 -14.33 -18.88 -0.16
C THR A 41 -14.20 -20.24 -0.82
N ASP A 42 -13.44 -21.14 -0.23
CA ASP A 42 -13.32 -22.52 -0.66
C ASP A 42 -14.68 -23.23 -0.45
N LYS A 43 -15.26 -23.73 -1.51
CA LYS A 43 -16.59 -24.35 -1.47
C LYS A 43 -16.62 -25.69 -0.73
N ALA A 44 -15.49 -26.37 -0.61
CA ALA A 44 -15.39 -27.67 0.06
C ALA A 44 -15.20 -27.52 1.57
N THR A 45 -14.41 -26.54 2.00
CA THR A 45 -14.06 -26.33 3.43
C THR A 45 -14.82 -25.17 4.06
N GLY A 46 -15.41 -24.26 3.26
CA GLY A 46 -16.01 -23.02 3.75
C GLY A 46 -14.99 -21.97 4.21
N GLU A 47 -13.70 -22.23 4.07
CA GLU A 47 -12.63 -21.32 4.49
C GLU A 47 -12.39 -20.21 3.48
N LYS A 48 -12.07 -19.02 4.01
CA LYS A 48 -11.67 -17.88 3.18
C LYS A 48 -10.19 -18.03 2.82
N LYS A 49 -9.91 -18.10 1.52
CA LYS A 49 -8.55 -18.13 0.96
C LYS A 49 -8.21 -16.81 0.31
N GLU A 50 -6.95 -16.42 0.40
CA GLU A 50 -6.41 -15.22 -0.25
C GLU A 50 -5.14 -15.60 -1.00
N LYS A 51 -4.98 -15.04 -2.20
CA LYS A 51 -3.79 -15.19 -3.03
C LYS A 51 -3.33 -13.82 -3.49
N THR A 52 -2.05 -13.50 -3.27
CA THR A 52 -1.44 -12.26 -3.73
C THR A 52 -0.48 -12.54 -4.85
N GLU A 53 -0.66 -11.85 -5.96
CA GLU A 53 0.27 -11.86 -7.09
C GLU A 53 1.11 -10.60 -7.10
N TRP A 54 2.40 -10.76 -7.38
CA TRP A 54 3.38 -9.67 -7.41
C TRP A 54 3.76 -9.34 -8.83
N HIS A 55 3.57 -8.08 -9.20
CA HIS A 55 3.86 -7.57 -10.53
C HIS A 55 5.03 -6.60 -10.47
N ARG A 56 6.00 -6.78 -11.38
CA ARG A 56 7.08 -5.82 -11.59
C ARG A 56 6.72 -4.92 -12.75
N VAL A 57 6.62 -3.61 -12.47
CA VAL A 57 6.21 -2.58 -13.43
C VAL A 57 7.35 -1.60 -13.62
N LYS A 58 7.73 -1.37 -14.89
CA LYS A 58 8.73 -0.37 -15.28
C LYS A 58 8.04 0.84 -15.90
N LEU A 59 8.40 2.04 -15.41
CA LEU A 59 7.94 3.32 -15.93
C LEU A 59 9.15 4.11 -16.41
N PHE A 60 9.02 4.76 -17.55
CA PHE A 60 10.13 5.47 -18.21
C PHE A 60 9.86 6.97 -18.29
N GLY A 61 10.94 7.76 -18.28
CA GLY A 61 10.89 9.20 -18.48
C GLY A 61 10.01 9.92 -17.45
N LYS A 62 9.17 10.84 -17.89
CA LYS A 62 8.32 11.67 -17.01
C LYS A 62 7.41 10.87 -16.09
N LEU A 63 6.86 9.76 -16.58
CA LEU A 63 6.02 8.88 -15.78
C LEU A 63 6.81 8.23 -14.63
N GLY A 64 8.07 7.87 -14.90
CA GLY A 64 8.99 7.33 -13.89
C GLY A 64 9.37 8.36 -12.83
N GLU A 65 9.60 9.63 -13.21
CA GLU A 65 9.88 10.72 -12.28
C GLU A 65 8.70 10.95 -11.34
N ILE A 66 7.48 11.09 -11.89
CA ILE A 66 6.25 11.29 -11.12
C ILE A 66 6.03 10.11 -10.15
N ALA A 67 6.22 8.88 -10.61
CA ALA A 67 6.08 7.72 -9.75
C ALA A 67 7.08 7.74 -8.58
N GLY A 68 8.33 8.09 -8.84
CA GLY A 68 9.37 8.18 -7.82
C GLY A 68 9.14 9.29 -6.79
N GLU A 69 8.57 10.42 -7.21
CA GLU A 69 8.34 11.58 -6.35
C GLU A 69 7.10 11.42 -5.45
N TYR A 70 6.01 10.90 -6.02
CA TYR A 70 4.70 10.92 -5.35
C TYR A 70 4.23 9.59 -4.79
N LEU A 71 4.78 8.46 -5.26
CA LEU A 71 4.39 7.16 -4.77
C LEU A 71 5.22 6.72 -3.56
N LYS A 72 4.59 5.95 -2.68
CA LYS A 72 5.22 5.29 -1.52
C LYS A 72 4.60 3.93 -1.31
N LYS A 73 5.30 3.06 -0.57
CA LYS A 73 4.78 1.78 -0.12
C LYS A 73 3.35 1.90 0.43
N GLY A 74 2.49 0.97 0.05
CA GLY A 74 1.09 0.92 0.46
C GLY A 74 0.13 1.77 -0.37
N ARG A 75 0.62 2.65 -1.24
CA ARG A 75 -0.24 3.44 -2.14
C ARG A 75 -0.90 2.54 -3.18
N GLN A 76 -2.18 2.81 -3.42
CA GLN A 76 -2.92 2.17 -4.49
C GLN A 76 -2.71 2.92 -5.80
N VAL A 77 -2.49 2.16 -6.87
CA VAL A 77 -2.27 2.70 -8.21
C VAL A 77 -3.04 1.91 -9.26
N TYR A 78 -3.46 2.61 -10.29
CA TYR A 78 -3.93 2.06 -11.55
C TYR A 78 -2.79 2.14 -12.56
N ILE A 79 -2.53 1.06 -13.28
CA ILE A 79 -1.49 0.97 -14.32
C ILE A 79 -2.10 0.39 -15.58
N GLU A 80 -1.84 1.03 -16.72
CA GLU A 80 -1.95 0.42 -18.04
C GLU A 80 -0.58 0.21 -18.65
N GLY A 81 -0.39 -0.89 -19.35
CA GLY A 81 0.88 -1.19 -19.98
C GLY A 81 0.83 -2.41 -20.87
N ALA A 82 2.01 -2.94 -21.17
CA ALA A 82 2.19 -4.16 -21.95
C ALA A 82 3.24 -5.07 -21.31
N LEU A 83 3.09 -6.39 -21.47
CA LEU A 83 4.11 -7.36 -21.08
C LEU A 83 5.34 -7.23 -21.97
N ARG A 84 6.52 -7.27 -21.36
CA ARG A 84 7.81 -7.35 -22.02
C ARG A 84 8.65 -8.41 -21.36
N THR A 85 9.06 -9.40 -22.14
CA THR A 85 9.98 -10.43 -21.68
C THR A 85 11.38 -10.10 -22.19
N GLU A 86 12.31 -9.97 -21.28
CA GLU A 86 13.72 -9.74 -21.55
C GLU A 86 14.53 -10.96 -21.15
N LYS A 87 15.49 -11.33 -21.98
CA LYS A 87 16.46 -12.38 -21.72
C LYS A 87 17.71 -11.76 -21.13
N TYR A 88 18.20 -12.29 -20.04
CA TYR A 88 19.45 -11.85 -19.44
C TYR A 88 20.28 -13.05 -19.02
N THR A 89 21.59 -12.88 -19.00
CA THR A 89 22.51 -13.89 -18.53
C THR A 89 22.86 -13.59 -17.08
N GLY A 90 22.60 -14.53 -16.18
CA GLY A 90 22.94 -14.41 -14.76
C GLY A 90 24.46 -14.41 -14.55
N GLN A 91 24.91 -14.11 -13.33
CA GLN A 91 26.34 -14.17 -12.97
C GLN A 91 26.90 -15.59 -13.04
N ASP A 92 26.04 -16.59 -13.01
CA ASP A 92 26.31 -18.02 -13.19
C ASP A 92 26.43 -18.44 -14.66
N GLY A 93 26.33 -17.50 -15.61
CA GLY A 93 26.37 -17.76 -17.05
C GLY A 93 25.09 -18.38 -17.62
N ILE A 94 24.06 -18.58 -16.78
CA ILE A 94 22.79 -19.18 -17.20
C ILE A 94 21.86 -18.11 -17.76
N GLU A 95 21.30 -18.40 -18.93
CA GLU A 95 20.29 -17.56 -19.56
C GLU A 95 18.94 -17.68 -18.83
N ARG A 96 18.37 -16.53 -18.45
CA ARG A 96 17.09 -16.43 -17.76
C ARG A 96 16.19 -15.44 -18.46
N TYR A 97 14.90 -15.66 -18.33
CA TYR A 97 13.87 -14.75 -18.84
C TYR A 97 13.22 -14.02 -17.68
N THR A 98 12.98 -12.75 -17.87
CA THR A 98 12.21 -11.95 -16.92
C THR A 98 11.10 -11.26 -17.66
N THR A 99 9.87 -11.35 -17.14
CA THR A 99 8.72 -10.67 -17.71
C THR A 99 8.36 -9.48 -16.84
N ASP A 100 8.43 -8.30 -17.42
CA ASP A 100 8.08 -7.03 -16.80
C ASP A 100 6.86 -6.42 -17.51
N ILE A 101 6.13 -5.59 -16.79
CA ILE A 101 5.09 -4.76 -17.36
C ILE A 101 5.68 -3.39 -17.64
N VAL A 102 5.67 -2.96 -18.89
CA VAL A 102 6.06 -1.61 -19.27
C VAL A 102 4.81 -0.73 -19.27
N ALA A 103 4.75 0.20 -18.32
CA ALA A 103 3.61 1.09 -18.17
C ALA A 103 3.58 2.15 -19.26
N SER A 104 2.41 2.38 -19.82
CA SER A 104 2.10 3.49 -20.71
C SER A 104 1.30 4.59 -19.99
N GLU A 105 0.55 4.22 -18.94
CA GLU A 105 -0.26 5.11 -18.13
C GLU A 105 -0.22 4.70 -16.67
N MET A 106 -0.29 5.67 -15.77
CA MET A 106 -0.36 5.48 -14.33
C MET A 106 -1.28 6.53 -13.71
N GLN A 107 -2.18 6.09 -12.83
CA GLN A 107 -3.01 6.97 -12.01
C GLN A 107 -2.87 6.57 -10.55
N MET A 108 -2.68 7.56 -9.70
CA MET A 108 -2.69 7.37 -8.25
C MET A 108 -4.13 7.27 -7.77
N LEU A 109 -4.48 6.14 -7.16
CA LEU A 109 -5.79 5.89 -6.58
C LEU A 109 -5.71 6.07 -5.06
N GLY A 110 -6.83 6.48 -4.48
CA GLY A 110 -6.95 6.70 -3.04
C GLY A 110 -6.45 8.07 -2.60
N THR A 111 -7.20 8.67 -1.71
CA THR A 111 -6.79 9.87 -0.96
C THR A 111 -5.60 9.50 -0.11
N GLY A 112 -4.49 10.20 -0.29
CA GLY A 112 -3.34 10.10 0.61
C GLY A 112 -3.80 10.30 2.04
N GLN A 113 -3.77 9.23 2.82
CA GLN A 113 -3.87 9.33 4.27
C GLN A 113 -2.53 9.83 4.80
N GLY A 114 -2.27 11.10 4.49
CA GLY A 114 -1.26 11.92 5.11
C GLY A 114 -2.00 13.01 5.84
N GLY A 115 -1.93 13.02 7.18
CA GLY A 115 -2.59 13.94 8.06
C GLY A 115 -2.46 15.39 7.61
N GLY A 116 -3.55 16.11 7.73
CA GLY A 116 -3.65 17.52 7.47
C GLY A 116 -5.10 17.93 7.53
N ALA A 117 -5.64 18.11 8.73
CA ALA A 117 -6.74 19.03 8.93
C ALA A 117 -6.30 20.38 8.39
N GLY A 118 -7.02 20.94 7.46
CA GLY A 118 -6.75 22.30 7.05
C GLY A 118 -7.25 22.61 5.64
N GLY A 119 -8.32 23.37 5.58
CA GLY A 119 -8.64 24.18 4.42
C GLY A 119 -9.87 23.75 3.63
N MET A 120 -11.04 23.93 4.23
CA MET A 120 -12.16 24.46 3.47
C MET A 120 -11.65 25.74 2.79
N ARG A 121 -11.39 25.67 1.50
CA ARG A 121 -11.30 26.88 0.70
C ARG A 121 -12.71 27.35 0.45
N ASP A 122 -13.02 28.49 1.08
CA ASP A 122 -14.13 29.37 0.73
C ASP A 122 -14.26 29.45 -0.79
N MET A 123 -15.37 28.96 -1.30
CA MET A 123 -15.94 29.50 -2.52
C MET A 123 -16.78 30.70 -2.13
N PRO A 124 -16.63 31.85 -2.75
CA PRO A 124 -17.53 32.96 -2.54
C PRO A 124 -18.92 32.55 -3.03
N SER A 125 -19.85 32.42 -2.09
CA SER A 125 -21.27 32.32 -2.37
C SER A 125 -21.74 33.74 -2.66
N ASP A 126 -22.21 34.00 -3.87
CA ASP A 126 -22.98 35.15 -4.18
C ASP A 126 -24.27 35.15 -3.34
N ASP A 127 -24.46 36.26 -2.72
CA ASP A 127 -25.51 36.69 -1.85
C ASP A 127 -26.88 36.70 -2.55
N ASP A 128 -27.85 35.97 -1.96
CA ASP A 128 -29.24 36.30 -2.08
C ASP A 128 -29.94 36.02 -0.74
N GLY A 129 -30.29 37.12 -0.11
CA GLY A 129 -30.75 37.24 1.26
C GLY A 129 -31.99 36.47 1.67
N PHE A 130 -31.86 35.82 2.82
CA PHE A 130 -32.97 35.57 3.73
C PHE A 130 -32.49 35.79 5.17
N PRO A 131 -33.27 36.51 6.01
CA PRO A 131 -32.86 36.88 7.37
C PRO A 131 -32.88 35.68 8.32
N ALA A 132 -31.77 35.46 9.03
CA ALA A 132 -31.61 34.46 10.07
C ALA A 132 -32.41 34.80 11.34
N PRO A 133 -33.02 33.82 12.03
CA PRO A 133 -33.59 34.03 13.37
C PRO A 133 -32.47 34.03 14.43
N ALA A 134 -32.62 34.91 15.41
CA ALA A 134 -31.68 35.23 16.48
C ALA A 134 -31.39 34.07 17.44
N PRO A 135 -30.17 34.03 18.06
CA PRO A 135 -29.78 32.98 18.98
C PRO A 135 -30.39 33.17 20.37
N ALA A 136 -30.97 32.11 20.91
CA ALA A 136 -31.46 32.03 22.27
C ALA A 136 -30.30 31.95 23.29
N ARG A 137 -30.45 32.72 24.33
CA ARG A 137 -29.51 32.95 25.43
C ARG A 137 -29.18 31.69 26.21
N ALA A 138 -27.90 31.62 26.57
CA ALA A 138 -27.30 30.69 27.52
C ALA A 138 -27.91 30.83 28.92
N ARG A 139 -28.06 29.74 29.64
CA ARG A 139 -28.25 29.64 31.08
C ARG A 139 -27.06 28.99 31.76
N PRO A 140 -26.74 29.41 33.00
CA PRO A 140 -25.43 29.25 33.58
C PRO A 140 -25.22 27.92 34.32
N GLN A 141 -23.95 27.60 34.47
CA GLN A 141 -23.33 26.50 35.21
C GLN A 141 -23.72 26.48 36.68
N ALA A 142 -23.81 25.31 37.25
CA ALA A 142 -23.69 25.06 38.69
C ALA A 142 -22.57 24.06 38.98
N ALA A 143 -21.72 24.51 39.84
CA ALA A 143 -20.65 24.00 40.67
C ALA A 143 -20.35 22.51 40.83
N ARG A 144 -19.02 22.27 40.90
CA ARG A 144 -18.31 21.09 41.46
C ARG A 144 -18.69 20.83 42.92
N PRO A 145 -18.43 19.61 43.41
CA PRO A 145 -17.50 19.48 44.52
C PRO A 145 -16.34 18.49 44.32
N GLN A 146 -15.25 18.85 44.95
CA GLN A 146 -14.01 18.12 45.20
C GLN A 146 -14.18 17.08 46.31
N GLY A 147 -13.28 16.13 46.32
CA GLY A 147 -12.89 15.29 47.46
C GLY A 147 -12.86 13.81 47.02
N GLY A 148 -11.88 13.02 47.27
CA GLY A 148 -10.75 13.01 48.12
C GLY A 148 -10.10 11.61 48.09
N ALA A 149 -8.81 11.63 48.46
CA ALA A 149 -8.07 10.53 49.05
C ALA A 149 -7.53 9.36 48.22
N ARG A 150 -6.19 9.35 48.12
CA ARG A 150 -5.34 8.15 47.98
C ARG A 150 -5.46 7.21 49.19
N PRO A 151 -5.15 5.94 49.02
CA PRO A 151 -4.09 5.36 49.84
C PRO A 151 -2.97 4.67 49.03
N GLN A 152 -1.77 4.77 49.59
CA GLN A 152 -0.55 4.03 49.35
C GLN A 152 -0.64 2.58 49.88
N GLY A 153 0.22 1.74 49.33
CA GLY A 153 0.65 0.45 49.85
C GLY A 153 0.88 -0.51 48.67
N GLY A 154 2.06 -0.89 48.27
CA GLY A 154 3.07 -1.63 48.98
C GLY A 154 2.97 -3.10 48.56
N GLY A 155 3.98 -3.64 47.85
CA GLY A 155 4.05 -5.08 47.62
C GLY A 155 5.00 -5.49 46.51
N TYR A 156 6.20 -5.88 46.90
CA TYR A 156 7.22 -6.56 46.10
C TYR A 156 6.73 -7.91 45.60
N GLY A 157 7.07 -8.28 44.39
CA GLY A 157 6.90 -9.64 43.88
C GLY A 157 7.67 -9.83 42.59
N GLY A 158 8.89 -10.37 42.66
CA GLY A 158 9.69 -10.78 41.53
C GLY A 158 9.03 -11.93 40.78
N GLY A 159 9.07 -11.83 39.46
CA GLY A 159 8.69 -12.90 38.53
C GLY A 159 9.70 -12.93 37.41
N GLU A 160 10.36 -14.07 37.29
CA GLU A 160 11.36 -14.40 36.26
C GLU A 160 10.87 -14.16 34.83
N PRO A 161 11.77 -13.79 33.88
CA PRO A 161 11.39 -13.68 32.50
C PRO A 161 11.15 -15.08 31.89
N ALA A 162 9.96 -15.27 31.34
CA ALA A 162 9.58 -16.49 30.64
C ALA A 162 10.47 -16.67 29.40
N ARG A 163 11.10 -17.84 29.34
CA ARG A 163 11.88 -18.35 28.21
C ARG A 163 11.03 -18.35 26.92
N ALA A 164 11.61 -17.81 25.88
CA ALA A 164 11.07 -17.91 24.52
C ALA A 164 11.01 -19.39 24.06
N PRO A 165 9.95 -19.81 23.36
CA PRO A 165 9.87 -21.16 22.80
C PRO A 165 10.88 -21.35 21.67
N SER A 166 11.56 -22.47 21.68
CA SER A 166 12.52 -22.92 20.66
C SER A 166 11.81 -23.14 19.31
N PRO A 167 12.48 -22.88 18.18
CA PRO A 167 11.92 -23.19 16.86
C PRO A 167 11.82 -24.72 16.66
N PRO A 168 10.81 -25.19 15.90
CA PRO A 168 10.67 -26.61 15.59
C PRO A 168 11.82 -27.11 14.68
N PRO A 169 12.18 -28.40 14.74
CA PRO A 169 13.23 -28.97 13.91
C PRO A 169 12.82 -28.96 12.43
N ALA A 170 13.79 -28.67 11.57
CA ALA A 170 13.66 -28.78 10.13
C ALA A 170 13.28 -30.22 9.76
N GLY A 171 12.06 -30.40 9.26
CA GLY A 171 11.61 -31.63 8.66
C GLY A 171 12.19 -31.77 7.28
N ASP A 172 12.76 -32.93 6.99
CA ASP A 172 13.15 -33.37 5.66
C ASP A 172 11.94 -33.29 4.73
N PHE A 173 11.99 -32.43 3.72
CA PHE A 173 11.06 -32.44 2.60
C PHE A 173 11.55 -33.48 1.60
N ASP A 174 10.94 -34.64 1.61
CA ASP A 174 11.02 -35.63 0.53
C ASP A 174 10.37 -34.99 -0.71
N ASP A 175 11.18 -34.78 -1.73
CA ASP A 175 10.83 -34.09 -2.98
C ASP A 175 10.39 -35.17 -4.00
N ASP A 176 9.22 -35.78 -3.79
CA ASP A 176 8.58 -36.66 -4.77
C ASP A 176 7.56 -35.84 -5.59
N ILE A 177 8.03 -35.25 -6.69
CA ILE A 177 7.16 -34.67 -7.73
C ILE A 177 6.99 -35.73 -8.82
N PRO A 178 5.81 -36.38 -8.98
CA PRO A 178 5.55 -37.20 -10.15
C PRO A 178 5.23 -36.28 -11.36
N PHE A 179 5.88 -36.54 -12.46
CA PHE A 179 5.60 -35.97 -13.79
C PHE A 179 4.31 -36.52 -14.37
#